data_5a06bd9f0782f071bc0b1186b317fbd7
#
_entry.id   5a06bd9f0782f071bc0b1186b317fbd7
#
_cell.length_a   1.000
_cell.length_b   1.000
_cell.length_c   1.000
_cell.angle_alpha   90.00
_cell.angle_beta   90.00
_cell.angle_gamma   90.00
#
_symmetry.space_group_name_H-M   'P 1'
#
loop_
_entity.id
_entity.type
_entity.pdbx_description
1 polymer ?
#
loop_
_entity_poly.entity_id
_entity_poly.type
_entity_poly.pdbx_seq_one_letter_code
_entity_poly.pdbx_strand_id
1 'polypeptide(L)'
;MGRGTRSAIALLVSAAVIGGGIWGVQKYIDESQTLVVVQCATTVGGIKHTLDPEQAGNAATIAAVAVGRELPSRATSIALATAYQESKLRNLDYGDTAGPDSRGLFQQRPSQGWGTQAQVMDPVYAAGAFFDELVTFDYRSMSVTQAAQKIQRSAFPDAYAQHEDRGKAFASALTGQSPAAMTCTLRRTSGAGDASTVAAQIKHEFGSKTFAPSVQADIVSVPVKDDTHGWALAQWAVAHAQRDQTVSVSYGGLTWTRAQ
;
A
#
# COMPACT_ATOMS: atom_id res chain seq x y z
N MET A 1 -45.41 -19.01 51.88
CA MET A 1 -44.80 -18.99 50.54
C MET A 1 -44.43 -17.53 50.20
N GLY A 2 -43.25 -17.13 50.28
CA GLY A 2 -43.16 -15.81 49.75
C GLY A 2 -41.77 -15.17 49.65
N ARG A 3 -40.91 -15.26 50.64
CA ARG A 3 -39.66 -14.46 50.60
C ARG A 3 -38.50 -15.11 49.79
N GLY A 4 -38.42 -16.44 49.83
CA GLY A 4 -37.32 -17.13 49.10
C GLY A 4 -37.50 -17.15 47.58
N THR A 5 -38.74 -17.30 47.09
CA THR A 5 -39.03 -17.32 45.63
C THR A 5 -38.85 -15.96 44.96
N ARG A 6 -39.13 -14.84 45.66
CA ARG A 6 -38.92 -13.50 45.11
C ARG A 6 -37.43 -13.15 45.01
N SER A 7 -36.61 -13.55 45.98
CA SER A 7 -35.15 -13.34 45.95
C SER A 7 -34.48 -14.18 44.89
N ALA A 8 -34.89 -15.43 44.66
CA ALA A 8 -34.36 -16.29 43.61
C ALA A 8 -34.71 -15.77 42.20
N ILE A 9 -35.94 -15.28 41.99
CA ILE A 9 -36.35 -14.69 40.71
C ILE A 9 -35.57 -13.40 40.43
N ALA A 10 -35.38 -12.53 41.44
CA ALA A 10 -34.60 -11.29 41.30
C ALA A 10 -33.13 -11.59 40.96
N LEU A 11 -32.50 -12.59 41.54
CA LEU A 11 -31.12 -13.03 41.22
C LEU A 11 -31.03 -13.60 39.80
N LEU A 12 -32.00 -14.40 39.35
CA LEU A 12 -32.05 -14.94 38.00
C LEU A 12 -32.24 -13.84 36.95
N VAL A 13 -33.09 -12.88 37.18
CA VAL A 13 -33.31 -11.74 36.30
C VAL A 13 -32.05 -10.87 36.22
N SER A 14 -31.40 -10.60 37.36
CA SER A 14 -30.17 -9.82 37.39
C SER A 14 -29.01 -10.55 36.64
N ALA A 15 -28.87 -11.84 36.81
CA ALA A 15 -27.86 -12.66 36.07
C ALA A 15 -28.15 -12.68 34.56
N ALA A 16 -29.43 -12.77 34.16
CA ALA A 16 -29.80 -12.73 32.74
C ALA A 16 -29.54 -11.35 32.09
N VAL A 17 -29.81 -10.26 32.81
CA VAL A 17 -29.56 -8.90 32.34
C VAL A 17 -28.04 -8.63 32.22
N ILE A 18 -27.25 -9.05 33.20
CA ILE A 18 -25.79 -8.90 33.16
C ILE A 18 -25.20 -9.79 32.04
N GLY A 19 -25.60 -11.06 31.97
CA GLY A 19 -25.12 -11.99 30.93
C GLY A 19 -25.50 -11.53 29.51
N GLY A 20 -26.72 -11.09 29.31
CA GLY A 20 -27.22 -10.56 28.05
C GLY A 20 -26.55 -9.23 27.67
N GLY A 21 -26.28 -8.37 28.65
CA GLY A 21 -25.56 -7.14 28.45
C GLY A 21 -24.08 -7.40 28.01
N ILE A 22 -23.39 -8.29 28.70
CA ILE A 22 -22.02 -8.68 28.35
C ILE A 22 -22.01 -9.31 26.95
N TRP A 23 -22.89 -10.23 26.65
CA TRP A 23 -22.98 -10.87 25.32
C TRP A 23 -23.30 -9.84 24.23
N GLY A 24 -24.21 -8.92 24.46
CA GLY A 24 -24.57 -7.85 23.50
C GLY A 24 -23.40 -6.90 23.25
N VAL A 25 -22.64 -6.51 24.28
CA VAL A 25 -21.44 -5.70 24.15
C VAL A 25 -20.34 -6.46 23.42
N GLN A 26 -20.12 -7.72 23.77
CA GLN A 26 -19.14 -8.57 23.08
C GLN A 26 -19.46 -8.70 21.59
N LYS A 27 -20.72 -9.03 21.28
CA LYS A 27 -21.19 -9.13 19.90
C LYS A 27 -21.05 -7.80 19.15
N TYR A 28 -21.39 -6.68 19.78
CA TYR A 28 -21.20 -5.34 19.21
C TYR A 28 -19.72 -5.04 18.93
N ILE A 29 -18.82 -5.40 19.85
CA ILE A 29 -17.37 -5.23 19.66
C ILE A 29 -16.88 -6.11 18.52
N ASP A 30 -17.26 -7.38 18.48
CA ASP A 30 -16.86 -8.34 17.45
C ASP A 30 -17.37 -7.95 16.05
N GLU A 31 -18.59 -7.38 15.96
CA GLU A 31 -19.19 -6.90 14.72
C GLU A 31 -18.79 -5.46 14.34
N SER A 32 -18.17 -4.71 15.27
CA SER A 32 -17.85 -3.29 15.04
C SER A 32 -16.64 -3.10 14.19
N GLN A 33 -16.85 -2.78 12.91
CA GLN A 33 -15.78 -2.39 11.97
C GLN A 33 -15.13 -1.04 12.34
N THR A 34 -15.72 -0.26 13.24
CA THR A 34 -15.17 1.04 13.69
C THR A 34 -13.90 0.90 14.52
N LEU A 35 -13.71 -0.25 15.22
CA LEU A 35 -12.52 -0.51 16.03
C LEU A 35 -11.35 -1.07 15.24
N VAL A 36 -11.55 -1.42 13.96
CA VAL A 36 -10.46 -1.93 13.10
C VAL A 36 -9.52 -0.77 12.76
N VAL A 37 -8.28 -0.87 13.22
CA VAL A 37 -7.19 0.04 12.78
C VAL A 37 -6.79 -0.35 11.37
N VAL A 38 -7.25 0.46 10.41
CA VAL A 38 -7.02 0.22 8.98
C VAL A 38 -5.60 0.67 8.63
N GLN A 39 -4.73 -0.27 8.30
CA GLN A 39 -3.33 -0.01 7.96
C GLN A 39 -2.72 -1.16 7.17
N CYS A 40 -1.71 -0.85 6.39
CA CYS A 40 -0.80 -1.81 5.79
C CYS A 40 0.55 -1.76 6.51
N ALA A 41 1.20 -2.90 6.67
CA ALA A 41 2.48 -2.99 7.36
C ALA A 41 3.44 -3.89 6.60
N THR A 42 4.72 -3.55 6.65
CA THR A 42 5.81 -4.45 6.29
C THR A 42 6.72 -4.65 7.49
N THR A 43 7.26 -5.87 7.62
CA THR A 43 8.25 -6.20 8.65
C THR A 43 9.48 -6.74 7.95
N VAL A 44 10.57 -5.99 7.98
CA VAL A 44 11.85 -6.36 7.38
C VAL A 44 12.94 -6.17 8.43
N GLY A 45 13.78 -7.18 8.61
CA GLY A 45 14.84 -7.17 9.64
C GLY A 45 14.30 -7.02 11.07
N GLY A 46 13.05 -7.45 11.35
CA GLY A 46 12.40 -7.34 12.66
C GLY A 46 11.80 -5.96 12.96
N ILE A 47 11.97 -4.98 12.07
CA ILE A 47 11.41 -3.63 12.22
C ILE A 47 10.11 -3.53 11.43
N LYS A 48 9.04 -3.11 12.12
CA LYS A 48 7.72 -2.90 11.52
C LYS A 48 7.56 -1.44 11.08
N HIS A 49 7.20 -1.24 9.82
CA HIS A 49 6.78 0.04 9.26
C HIS A 49 5.34 -0.02 8.79
N THR A 50 4.59 1.06 8.97
CA THR A 50 3.17 1.14 8.59
C THR A 50 2.90 2.28 7.64
N LEU A 51 1.90 2.09 6.79
CA LEU A 51 1.28 3.07 5.89
C LEU A 51 -0.24 2.91 5.99
N ASP A 52 -1.00 3.96 5.71
CA ASP A 52 -2.42 3.77 5.44
C ASP A 52 -2.64 3.10 4.06
N PRO A 53 -3.85 2.60 3.75
CA PRO A 53 -4.07 1.87 2.49
C PRO A 53 -3.83 2.70 1.22
N GLU A 54 -4.10 4.00 1.22
CA GLU A 54 -3.83 4.87 0.09
C GLU A 54 -2.32 4.99 -0.15
N GLN A 55 -1.56 5.26 0.92
CA GLN A 55 -0.10 5.33 0.86
C GLN A 55 0.53 4.01 0.42
N ALA A 56 -0.01 2.89 0.92
CA ALA A 56 0.46 1.55 0.55
C ALA A 56 0.20 1.22 -0.92
N GLY A 57 -0.99 1.58 -1.43
CA GLY A 57 -1.33 1.46 -2.85
C GLY A 57 -0.39 2.29 -3.73
N ASN A 58 -0.18 3.56 -3.38
CA ASN A 58 0.74 4.43 -4.13
C ASN A 58 2.19 3.92 -4.08
N ALA A 59 2.64 3.38 -2.93
CA ALA A 59 3.94 2.74 -2.84
C ALA A 59 4.04 1.49 -3.73
N ALA A 60 2.97 0.70 -3.81
CA ALA A 60 2.90 -0.48 -4.67
C ALA A 60 2.91 -0.12 -6.15
N THR A 61 2.22 0.96 -6.57
CA THR A 61 2.29 1.48 -7.95
C THR A 61 3.71 1.90 -8.31
N ILE A 62 4.42 2.67 -7.45
CA ILE A 62 5.82 3.04 -7.68
C ILE A 62 6.71 1.79 -7.83
N ALA A 63 6.54 0.80 -6.96
CA ALA A 63 7.30 -0.44 -7.02
C ALA A 63 6.98 -1.27 -8.28
N ALA A 64 5.70 -1.34 -8.67
CA ALA A 64 5.25 -2.04 -9.88
C ALA A 64 5.92 -1.46 -11.14
N VAL A 65 5.97 -0.14 -11.26
CA VAL A 65 6.68 0.54 -12.37
C VAL A 65 8.16 0.19 -12.39
N ALA A 66 8.82 0.12 -11.22
CA ALA A 66 10.23 -0.27 -11.14
C ALA A 66 10.44 -1.73 -11.55
N VAL A 67 9.59 -2.66 -11.08
CA VAL A 67 9.64 -4.10 -11.44
C VAL A 67 9.41 -4.28 -12.93
N GLY A 68 8.41 -3.60 -13.51
CA GLY A 68 8.13 -3.64 -14.94
C GLY A 68 9.26 -3.11 -15.81
N ARG A 69 10.12 -2.26 -15.26
CA ARG A 69 11.33 -1.71 -15.89
C ARG A 69 12.60 -2.48 -15.53
N GLU A 70 12.48 -3.58 -14.82
CA GLU A 70 13.60 -4.42 -14.35
C GLU A 70 14.64 -3.64 -13.51
N LEU A 71 14.18 -2.62 -12.79
CA LEU A 71 15.05 -1.83 -11.91
C LEU A 71 15.28 -2.56 -10.58
N PRO A 72 16.46 -2.46 -9.98
CA PRO A 72 16.74 -3.08 -8.69
C PRO A 72 15.93 -2.41 -7.57
N SER A 73 15.66 -3.16 -6.49
CA SER A 73 14.92 -2.69 -5.29
C SER A 73 15.47 -1.36 -4.72
N ARG A 74 16.79 -1.08 -4.92
CA ARG A 74 17.38 0.19 -4.53
C ARG A 74 16.77 1.40 -5.25
N ALA A 75 16.42 1.28 -6.53
CA ALA A 75 15.72 2.34 -7.26
C ALA A 75 14.36 2.63 -6.61
N THR A 76 13.62 1.58 -6.28
CA THR A 76 12.36 1.68 -5.55
C THR A 76 12.55 2.32 -4.17
N SER A 77 13.61 1.97 -3.43
CA SER A 77 13.90 2.58 -2.11
C SER A 77 14.09 4.09 -2.21
N ILE A 78 14.82 4.56 -3.22
CA ILE A 78 15.04 5.99 -3.48
C ILE A 78 13.70 6.67 -3.81
N ALA A 79 12.92 6.08 -4.73
CA ALA A 79 11.62 6.63 -5.15
C ALA A 79 10.63 6.72 -3.97
N LEU A 80 10.53 5.67 -3.15
CA LEU A 80 9.62 5.65 -2.00
C LEU A 80 10.02 6.67 -0.91
N ALA A 81 11.32 6.78 -0.61
CA ALA A 81 11.80 7.80 0.34
C ALA A 81 11.52 9.21 -0.18
N THR A 82 11.72 9.43 -1.49
CA THR A 82 11.41 10.70 -2.15
C THR A 82 9.93 11.01 -2.09
N ALA A 83 9.07 10.12 -2.60
CA ALA A 83 7.62 10.35 -2.62
C ALA A 83 7.04 10.51 -1.20
N TYR A 84 7.61 9.81 -0.22
CA TYR A 84 7.18 10.01 1.18
C TYR A 84 7.56 11.40 1.70
N GLN A 85 8.71 11.92 1.37
CA GLN A 85 9.11 13.29 1.73
C GLN A 85 8.24 14.33 1.03
N GLU A 86 8.00 14.18 -0.27
CA GLU A 86 7.32 15.18 -1.11
C GLU A 86 5.82 15.27 -0.81
N SER A 87 5.15 14.12 -0.65
CA SER A 87 3.69 14.07 -0.56
C SER A 87 3.16 13.16 0.54
N LYS A 88 4.02 12.53 1.34
CA LYS A 88 3.67 11.42 2.23
C LYS A 88 3.02 10.24 1.45
N LEU A 89 3.48 9.98 0.23
CA LEU A 89 2.90 9.00 -0.68
C LEU A 89 1.42 9.28 -1.03
N ARG A 90 0.99 10.53 -1.05
CA ARG A 90 -0.36 10.93 -1.48
C ARG A 90 -0.30 11.62 -2.83
N ASN A 91 -1.28 11.34 -3.68
CA ASN A 91 -1.33 11.94 -5.01
C ASN A 91 -1.97 13.34 -4.93
N LEU A 92 -1.18 14.34 -4.51
CA LEU A 92 -1.65 15.69 -4.23
C LEU A 92 -1.87 16.48 -5.53
N ASP A 93 -3.01 17.17 -5.64
CA ASP A 93 -3.39 18.02 -6.77
C ASP A 93 -3.03 19.49 -6.58
N TYR A 94 -2.23 19.80 -5.56
CA TYR A 94 -1.76 21.14 -5.23
C TYR A 94 -0.27 21.12 -4.85
N GLY A 95 0.38 22.26 -5.01
CA GLY A 95 1.72 22.55 -4.53
C GLY A 95 1.70 23.57 -3.39
N ASP A 96 2.87 23.97 -2.91
CA ASP A 96 3.07 25.01 -1.91
C ASP A 96 3.38 26.38 -2.57
N THR A 97 3.71 27.39 -1.74
CA THR A 97 4.07 28.74 -2.20
C THR A 97 5.36 28.78 -3.04
N ALA A 98 6.28 27.84 -2.83
CA ALA A 98 7.54 27.73 -3.56
C ALA A 98 7.38 27.01 -4.91
N GLY A 99 6.38 26.13 -5.01
CA GLY A 99 6.05 25.35 -6.19
C GLY A 99 4.53 25.25 -6.42
N PRO A 100 3.83 26.34 -6.78
CA PRO A 100 2.37 26.33 -6.86
C PRO A 100 1.81 25.36 -7.92
N ASP A 101 2.62 24.98 -8.89
CA ASP A 101 2.31 23.99 -9.92
C ASP A 101 2.82 22.57 -9.61
N SER A 102 3.42 22.33 -8.43
CA SER A 102 3.83 20.98 -7.99
C SER A 102 2.62 20.07 -7.83
N ARG A 103 2.70 18.83 -8.34
CA ARG A 103 1.60 17.87 -8.34
C ARG A 103 2.10 16.44 -8.14
N GLY A 104 1.17 15.60 -7.72
CA GLY A 104 1.35 14.16 -7.69
C GLY A 104 2.21 13.65 -6.54
N LEU A 105 2.61 12.39 -6.66
CA LEU A 105 3.37 11.65 -5.64
C LEU A 105 4.76 12.26 -5.37
N PHE A 106 5.38 12.83 -6.41
CA PHE A 106 6.74 13.37 -6.36
C PHE A 106 6.80 14.90 -6.37
N GLN A 107 5.64 15.57 -6.28
CA GLN A 107 5.54 17.03 -6.39
C GLN A 107 6.26 17.57 -7.63
N GLN A 108 6.11 16.86 -8.74
CA GLN A 108 6.69 17.21 -10.04
C GLN A 108 6.00 18.44 -10.61
N ARG A 109 6.79 19.32 -11.29
CA ARG A 109 6.31 20.61 -11.77
C ARG A 109 6.22 20.63 -13.29
N PRO A 110 5.01 20.82 -13.88
CA PRO A 110 4.84 21.01 -15.32
C PRO A 110 5.70 22.14 -15.87
N SER A 111 5.81 23.26 -15.15
CA SER A 111 6.68 24.39 -15.53
C SER A 111 8.18 24.06 -15.61
N GLN A 112 8.61 22.95 -15.03
CA GLN A 112 9.99 22.47 -15.04
C GLN A 112 10.22 21.29 -15.99
N GLY A 113 9.24 20.99 -16.86
CA GLY A 113 9.40 19.98 -17.90
C GLY A 113 9.09 18.54 -17.47
N TRP A 114 8.47 18.33 -16.30
CA TRP A 114 8.10 17.00 -15.81
C TRP A 114 6.91 16.36 -16.54
N GLY A 115 6.27 17.08 -17.43
CA GLY A 115 5.09 16.68 -18.17
C GLY A 115 3.93 17.63 -17.97
N THR A 116 2.77 17.31 -18.54
CA THR A 116 1.54 18.06 -18.31
C THR A 116 0.99 17.81 -16.90
N GLN A 117 0.10 18.66 -16.41
CA GLN A 117 -0.54 18.44 -15.11
C GLN A 117 -1.24 17.08 -15.04
N ALA A 118 -1.93 16.65 -16.10
CA ALA A 118 -2.58 15.34 -16.14
C ALA A 118 -1.57 14.18 -16.04
N GLN A 119 -0.41 14.33 -16.68
CA GLN A 119 0.66 13.31 -16.63
C GLN A 119 1.28 13.20 -15.24
N VAL A 120 1.67 14.30 -14.61
CA VAL A 120 2.29 14.25 -13.26
C VAL A 120 1.29 13.85 -12.17
N MET A 121 -0.01 13.94 -12.43
CA MET A 121 -1.09 13.41 -11.59
C MET A 121 -1.37 11.91 -11.83
N ASP A 122 -0.86 11.31 -12.90
CA ASP A 122 -0.91 9.85 -13.09
C ASP A 122 0.27 9.22 -12.33
N PRO A 123 0.02 8.39 -11.30
CA PRO A 123 1.07 7.76 -10.49
C PRO A 123 2.04 6.91 -11.31
N VAL A 124 1.58 6.25 -12.38
CA VAL A 124 2.41 5.40 -13.24
C VAL A 124 3.36 6.26 -14.07
N TYR A 125 2.82 7.33 -14.68
CA TYR A 125 3.64 8.30 -15.42
C TYR A 125 4.66 8.98 -14.50
N ALA A 126 4.21 9.50 -13.35
CA ALA A 126 5.04 10.22 -12.40
C ALA A 126 6.22 9.36 -11.89
N ALA A 127 5.95 8.09 -11.56
CA ALA A 127 6.98 7.12 -11.18
C ALA A 127 7.92 6.82 -12.37
N GLY A 128 7.37 6.65 -13.57
CA GLY A 128 8.15 6.48 -14.80
C GLY A 128 9.12 7.63 -15.04
N ALA A 129 8.65 8.87 -15.00
CA ALA A 129 9.45 10.08 -15.18
C ALA A 129 10.54 10.20 -14.09
N PHE A 130 10.22 9.85 -12.83
CA PHE A 130 11.22 9.81 -11.76
C PHE A 130 12.32 8.80 -12.05
N PHE A 131 12.00 7.59 -12.51
CA PHE A 131 12.97 6.57 -12.86
C PHE A 131 13.77 6.93 -14.11
N ASP A 132 13.18 7.63 -15.09
CA ASP A 132 13.90 8.12 -16.26
C ASP A 132 15.05 9.07 -15.84
N GLU A 133 14.79 9.99 -14.92
CA GLU A 133 15.84 10.84 -14.35
C GLU A 133 16.85 10.04 -13.50
N LEU A 134 16.37 9.11 -12.67
CA LEU A 134 17.24 8.33 -11.79
C LEU A 134 18.30 7.53 -12.54
N VAL A 135 17.96 6.95 -13.68
CA VAL A 135 18.89 6.11 -14.45
C VAL A 135 19.90 6.90 -15.29
N THR A 136 19.79 8.23 -15.34
CA THR A 136 20.75 9.09 -16.06
C THR A 136 22.11 9.20 -15.36
N PHE A 137 22.22 8.77 -14.11
CA PHE A 137 23.44 8.84 -13.32
C PHE A 137 23.65 7.57 -12.48
N ASP A 138 24.87 7.38 -11.97
CA ASP A 138 25.19 6.23 -11.11
C ASP A 138 24.62 6.42 -9.69
N TYR A 139 23.29 6.21 -9.53
CA TYR A 139 22.60 6.25 -8.24
C TYR A 139 22.99 5.10 -7.31
N ARG A 140 23.64 4.05 -7.84
CA ARG A 140 24.02 2.87 -7.05
C ARG A 140 25.17 3.16 -6.09
N SER A 141 26.05 4.08 -6.43
CA SER A 141 27.16 4.55 -5.59
C SER A 141 26.76 5.63 -4.58
N MET A 142 25.56 6.23 -4.72
CA MET A 142 25.09 7.35 -3.88
C MET A 142 24.26 6.85 -2.69
N SER A 143 24.17 7.62 -1.61
CA SER A 143 23.13 7.39 -0.59
C SER A 143 21.74 7.65 -1.16
N VAL A 144 20.69 7.13 -0.50
CA VAL A 144 19.29 7.40 -0.90
C VAL A 144 19.04 8.91 -0.95
N THR A 145 19.47 9.61 0.09
CA THR A 145 19.35 11.07 0.20
C THR A 145 20.06 11.81 -0.94
N GLN A 146 21.29 11.44 -1.27
CA GLN A 146 22.05 12.08 -2.36
C GLN A 146 21.36 11.86 -3.72
N ALA A 147 20.88 10.65 -3.99
CA ALA A 147 20.19 10.35 -5.24
C ALA A 147 18.84 11.11 -5.35
N ALA A 148 18.04 11.12 -4.27
CA ALA A 148 16.80 11.88 -4.21
C ALA A 148 17.03 13.36 -4.43
N GLN A 149 18.01 13.95 -3.71
CA GLN A 149 18.38 15.36 -3.82
C GLN A 149 18.82 15.74 -5.24
N LYS A 150 19.56 14.86 -5.91
CA LYS A 150 20.03 15.12 -7.28
C LYS A 150 18.89 15.26 -8.28
N ILE A 151 17.78 14.51 -8.07
CA ILE A 151 16.59 14.57 -8.92
C ILE A 151 15.72 15.79 -8.53
N GLN A 152 15.40 15.92 -7.24
CA GLN A 152 14.42 16.88 -6.75
C GLN A 152 14.96 18.31 -6.60
N ARG A 153 16.30 18.46 -6.43
CA ARG A 153 16.97 19.76 -6.24
C ARG A 153 16.33 20.59 -5.12
N SER A 154 15.91 19.89 -4.06
CA SER A 154 15.22 20.50 -2.91
C SER A 154 16.11 21.48 -2.17
N ALA A 155 15.49 22.49 -1.54
CA ALA A 155 16.18 23.41 -0.61
C ALA A 155 16.66 22.71 0.67
N PHE A 156 16.14 21.51 0.98
CA PHE A 156 16.45 20.74 2.19
C PHE A 156 17.08 19.38 1.82
N PRO A 157 18.39 19.33 1.50
CA PRO A 157 19.03 18.13 0.94
C PRO A 157 18.98 16.90 1.87
N ASP A 158 18.96 17.10 3.19
CA ASP A 158 18.97 15.99 4.15
C ASP A 158 17.56 15.47 4.53
N ALA A 159 16.50 16.09 4.01
CA ALA A 159 15.13 15.75 4.39
C ALA A 159 14.71 14.31 4.04
N TYR A 160 15.36 13.69 3.06
CA TYR A 160 15.04 12.33 2.61
C TYR A 160 15.60 11.24 3.53
N ALA A 161 16.66 11.53 4.30
CA ALA A 161 17.36 10.55 5.14
C ALA A 161 16.43 9.87 6.16
N GLN A 162 15.55 10.64 6.80
CA GLN A 162 14.60 10.13 7.78
C GLN A 162 13.58 9.13 7.23
N HIS A 163 13.45 9.02 5.91
CA HIS A 163 12.50 8.13 5.23
C HIS A 163 13.18 6.90 4.61
N GLU A 164 14.51 6.80 4.70
CA GLU A 164 15.30 5.76 4.03
C GLU A 164 14.92 4.37 4.52
N ASP A 165 14.84 4.13 5.83
CA ASP A 165 14.56 2.80 6.38
C ASP A 165 13.15 2.33 6.00
N ARG A 166 12.15 3.22 6.08
CA ARG A 166 10.79 2.92 5.61
C ARG A 166 10.79 2.64 4.11
N GLY A 167 11.46 3.48 3.31
CA GLY A 167 11.58 3.29 1.87
C GLY A 167 12.22 1.95 1.51
N LYS A 168 13.29 1.55 2.19
CA LYS A 168 13.94 0.25 2.01
C LYS A 168 13.03 -0.92 2.37
N ALA A 169 12.31 -0.82 3.50
CA ALA A 169 11.45 -1.90 3.97
C ALA A 169 10.30 -2.17 2.99
N PHE A 170 9.57 -1.12 2.57
CA PHE A 170 8.50 -1.28 1.57
C PHE A 170 9.05 -1.64 0.18
N ALA A 171 10.19 -1.10 -0.24
CA ALA A 171 10.81 -1.51 -1.49
C ALA A 171 11.19 -2.99 -1.49
N SER A 172 11.79 -3.51 -0.42
CA SER A 172 12.15 -4.93 -0.31
C SER A 172 10.92 -5.83 -0.41
N ALA A 173 9.84 -5.49 0.27
CA ALA A 173 8.58 -6.22 0.18
C ALA A 173 7.98 -6.12 -1.24
N LEU A 174 7.69 -4.91 -1.70
CA LEU A 174 6.93 -4.66 -2.93
C LEU A 174 7.67 -5.03 -4.22
N THR A 175 9.00 -5.19 -4.19
CA THR A 175 9.79 -5.75 -5.30
C THR A 175 10.07 -7.26 -5.15
N GLY A 176 9.42 -7.93 -4.19
CA GLY A 176 9.50 -9.37 -4.00
C GLY A 176 10.78 -9.89 -3.35
N GLN A 177 11.68 -9.00 -2.88
CA GLN A 177 12.94 -9.40 -2.24
C GLN A 177 12.71 -9.97 -0.83
N SER A 178 11.62 -9.60 -0.17
CA SER A 178 11.20 -10.12 1.13
C SER A 178 9.84 -10.81 0.97
N PRO A 179 9.83 -12.16 0.85
CA PRO A 179 8.60 -12.93 0.71
C PRO A 179 7.65 -12.73 1.89
N ALA A 180 6.34 -12.61 1.60
CA ALA A 180 5.27 -12.47 2.60
C ALA A 180 5.51 -11.38 3.67
N ALA A 181 6.33 -10.37 3.36
CA ALA A 181 6.70 -9.33 4.34
C ALA A 181 5.63 -8.26 4.53
N MET A 182 4.64 -8.20 3.64
CA MET A 182 3.59 -7.19 3.68
C MET A 182 2.22 -7.78 4.03
N THR A 183 1.49 -7.10 4.90
CA THR A 183 0.09 -7.40 5.23
C THR A 183 -0.70 -6.12 5.39
N CYS A 184 -2.02 -6.19 5.12
CA CYS A 184 -2.95 -5.10 5.41
C CYS A 184 -4.07 -5.59 6.33
N THR A 185 -4.38 -4.79 7.35
CA THR A 185 -5.61 -4.93 8.15
C THR A 185 -6.62 -3.97 7.56
N LEU A 186 -7.69 -4.50 7.01
CA LEU A 186 -8.73 -3.74 6.30
C LEU A 186 -10.10 -4.04 6.89
N ARG A 187 -11.01 -3.09 6.76
CA ARG A 187 -12.43 -3.35 7.04
C ARG A 187 -13.03 -4.28 6.00
N ARG A 188 -14.19 -4.84 6.27
CA ARG A 188 -14.98 -5.59 5.28
C ARG A 188 -15.13 -4.82 3.98
N THR A 189 -15.33 -5.54 2.87
CA THR A 189 -15.59 -4.90 1.59
C THR A 189 -16.86 -4.05 1.66
N SER A 190 -16.86 -2.91 1.00
CA SER A 190 -18.03 -2.04 0.88
C SER A 190 -18.87 -2.34 -0.37
N GLY A 191 -18.36 -3.23 -1.23
CA GLY A 191 -18.99 -3.63 -2.50
C GLY A 191 -18.25 -4.77 -3.15
N ALA A 192 -18.69 -5.18 -4.32
CA ALA A 192 -17.99 -6.15 -5.16
C ALA A 192 -16.75 -5.51 -5.79
N GLY A 193 -15.66 -6.26 -5.88
CA GLY A 193 -14.52 -5.91 -6.72
C GLY A 193 -14.79 -6.21 -8.19
N ASP A 194 -13.93 -5.68 -9.07
CA ASP A 194 -13.96 -5.96 -10.50
C ASP A 194 -12.63 -6.58 -10.95
N ALA A 195 -12.65 -7.89 -11.16
CA ALA A 195 -11.47 -8.65 -11.57
C ALA A 195 -10.89 -8.17 -12.91
N SER A 196 -11.72 -7.68 -13.83
CA SER A 196 -11.27 -7.14 -15.13
C SER A 196 -10.48 -5.83 -14.93
N THR A 197 -10.94 -4.97 -14.05
CA THR A 197 -10.23 -3.75 -13.67
C THR A 197 -8.89 -4.08 -13.01
N VAL A 198 -8.84 -5.04 -12.08
CA VAL A 198 -7.58 -5.48 -11.45
C VAL A 198 -6.60 -6.02 -12.49
N ALA A 199 -7.06 -6.86 -13.43
CA ALA A 199 -6.23 -7.37 -14.50
C ALA A 199 -5.67 -6.27 -15.42
N ALA A 200 -6.47 -5.25 -15.72
CA ALA A 200 -6.04 -4.08 -16.49
C ALA A 200 -4.98 -3.25 -15.73
N GLN A 201 -5.17 -3.05 -14.44
CA GLN A 201 -4.22 -2.34 -13.58
C GLN A 201 -2.88 -3.04 -13.46
N ILE A 202 -2.86 -4.38 -13.32
CA ILE A 202 -1.62 -5.17 -13.35
C ILE A 202 -0.83 -4.87 -14.63
N LYS A 203 -1.50 -4.89 -15.79
CA LYS A 203 -0.85 -4.59 -17.07
C LYS A 203 -0.39 -3.14 -17.17
N HIS A 204 -1.15 -2.20 -16.62
CA HIS A 204 -0.84 -0.78 -16.64
C HIS A 204 0.36 -0.45 -15.75
N GLU A 205 0.36 -0.93 -14.51
CA GLU A 205 1.37 -0.56 -13.52
C GLU A 205 2.70 -1.30 -13.70
N PHE A 206 2.67 -2.61 -14.03
CA PHE A 206 3.88 -3.41 -14.29
C PHE A 206 4.35 -3.39 -15.76
N GLY A 207 3.55 -2.82 -16.66
CA GLY A 207 3.77 -2.93 -18.09
C GLY A 207 3.21 -4.23 -18.67
N SER A 208 2.64 -4.13 -19.86
CA SER A 208 1.88 -5.23 -20.50
C SER A 208 2.70 -6.49 -20.85
N LYS A 209 4.04 -6.40 -20.81
CA LYS A 209 4.95 -7.52 -21.11
C LYS A 209 5.38 -8.30 -19.87
N THR A 210 5.23 -7.72 -18.67
CA THR A 210 5.73 -8.31 -17.41
C THR A 210 4.81 -9.43 -16.93
N PHE A 211 3.51 -9.21 -16.98
CA PHE A 211 2.50 -10.17 -16.53
C PHE A 211 1.37 -10.33 -17.56
N ALA A 212 0.84 -11.56 -17.63
CA ALA A 212 -0.29 -11.93 -18.48
C ALA A 212 -1.49 -12.40 -17.63
N PRO A 213 -2.20 -11.48 -16.94
CA PRO A 213 -3.34 -11.84 -16.12
C PRO A 213 -4.48 -12.40 -16.97
N SER A 214 -5.15 -13.41 -16.45
CA SER A 214 -6.40 -13.98 -16.93
C SER A 214 -7.50 -13.83 -15.90
N VAL A 215 -8.73 -13.64 -16.36
CA VAL A 215 -9.90 -13.44 -15.49
C VAL A 215 -10.87 -14.59 -15.70
N GLN A 216 -11.29 -15.22 -14.60
CA GLN A 216 -12.35 -16.22 -14.59
C GLN A 216 -13.29 -15.90 -13.43
N ALA A 217 -14.50 -15.49 -13.74
CA ALA A 217 -15.46 -14.94 -12.79
C ALA A 217 -14.83 -13.77 -11.98
N ASP A 218 -14.73 -13.90 -10.67
CA ASP A 218 -14.15 -12.92 -9.73
C ASP A 218 -12.68 -13.21 -9.36
N ILE A 219 -12.03 -14.13 -10.08
CA ILE A 219 -10.65 -14.56 -9.84
C ILE A 219 -9.74 -14.02 -10.94
N VAL A 220 -8.65 -13.36 -10.52
CA VAL A 220 -7.53 -12.99 -11.39
C VAL A 220 -6.39 -13.98 -11.17
N SER A 221 -6.02 -14.72 -12.21
CA SER A 221 -4.88 -15.65 -12.19
C SER A 221 -3.75 -15.10 -13.05
N VAL A 222 -2.54 -15.12 -12.51
CA VAL A 222 -1.38 -14.53 -13.20
C VAL A 222 -0.21 -15.53 -13.18
N PRO A 223 0.25 -16.03 -14.34
CA PRO A 223 1.49 -16.79 -14.40
C PRO A 223 2.68 -15.87 -14.10
N VAL A 224 3.62 -16.37 -13.30
CA VAL A 224 4.82 -15.65 -12.92
C VAL A 224 6.08 -16.40 -13.36
N LYS A 225 7.14 -15.68 -13.73
CA LYS A 225 8.36 -16.28 -14.23
C LYS A 225 9.28 -16.83 -13.13
N ASP A 226 9.20 -16.25 -11.95
CA ASP A 226 10.00 -16.62 -10.77
C ASP A 226 9.34 -16.13 -9.47
N ASP A 227 9.87 -16.56 -8.33
CA ASP A 227 9.32 -16.25 -7.01
C ASP A 227 9.40 -14.76 -6.68
N THR A 228 10.43 -14.06 -7.13
CA THR A 228 10.56 -12.61 -6.90
C THR A 228 9.41 -11.85 -7.54
N HIS A 229 9.08 -12.16 -8.80
CA HIS A 229 7.93 -11.56 -9.49
C HIS A 229 6.60 -11.99 -8.85
N GLY A 230 6.49 -13.23 -8.40
CA GLY A 230 5.31 -13.73 -7.70
C GLY A 230 5.06 -12.98 -6.41
N TRP A 231 6.08 -12.80 -5.58
CA TRP A 231 5.96 -12.04 -4.34
C TRP A 231 5.73 -10.54 -4.57
N ALA A 232 6.37 -9.94 -5.58
CA ALA A 232 6.11 -8.55 -5.94
C ALA A 232 4.63 -8.35 -6.30
N LEU A 233 4.07 -9.21 -7.14
CA LEU A 233 2.66 -9.12 -7.55
C LEU A 233 1.70 -9.42 -6.39
N ALA A 234 1.97 -10.45 -5.58
CA ALA A 234 1.11 -10.79 -4.44
C ALA A 234 1.06 -9.64 -3.42
N GLN A 235 2.19 -9.04 -3.09
CA GLN A 235 2.26 -7.93 -2.15
C GLN A 235 1.70 -6.63 -2.74
N TRP A 236 1.80 -6.41 -4.05
CA TRP A 236 1.08 -5.37 -4.77
C TRP A 236 -0.45 -5.55 -4.63
N ALA A 237 -0.97 -6.76 -4.82
CA ALA A 237 -2.39 -7.04 -4.69
C ALA A 237 -2.91 -6.84 -3.27
N VAL A 238 -2.13 -7.20 -2.24
CA VAL A 238 -2.45 -6.91 -0.83
C VAL A 238 -2.47 -5.40 -0.57
N ALA A 239 -1.51 -4.64 -1.11
CA ALA A 239 -1.43 -3.19 -0.95
C ALA A 239 -2.63 -2.46 -1.57
N HIS A 240 -3.12 -2.95 -2.69
CA HIS A 240 -4.27 -2.39 -3.40
C HIS A 240 -5.62 -2.98 -2.96
N ALA A 241 -5.64 -3.92 -2.03
CA ALA A 241 -6.85 -4.63 -1.64
C ALA A 241 -7.99 -3.72 -1.13
N GLN A 242 -7.67 -2.55 -0.56
CA GLN A 242 -8.69 -1.55 -0.17
C GLN A 242 -9.38 -0.96 -1.41
N ARG A 243 -8.64 -0.53 -2.41
CA ARG A 243 -9.13 0.05 -3.66
C ARG A 243 -9.93 -0.98 -4.47
N ASP A 244 -9.35 -2.16 -4.61
CA ASP A 244 -9.84 -3.20 -5.51
C ASP A 244 -10.91 -4.10 -4.88
N GLN A 245 -11.28 -3.85 -3.61
CA GLN A 245 -12.20 -4.67 -2.83
C GLN A 245 -11.78 -6.15 -2.79
N THR A 246 -10.47 -6.43 -2.89
CA THR A 246 -9.92 -7.79 -2.85
C THR A 246 -10.14 -8.42 -1.49
N VAL A 247 -10.59 -9.66 -1.49
CA VAL A 247 -10.87 -10.45 -0.27
C VAL A 247 -9.76 -11.42 0.09
N SER A 248 -9.03 -11.93 -0.91
CA SER A 248 -7.89 -12.84 -0.66
C SER A 248 -6.84 -12.74 -1.76
N VAL A 249 -5.59 -13.00 -1.38
CA VAL A 249 -4.44 -13.11 -2.28
C VAL A 249 -3.64 -14.34 -1.88
N SER A 250 -3.40 -15.26 -2.81
CA SER A 250 -2.67 -16.49 -2.56
C SER A 250 -1.43 -16.58 -3.44
N TYR A 251 -0.26 -16.84 -2.84
CA TYR A 251 0.98 -17.13 -3.54
C TYR A 251 1.95 -17.90 -2.64
N GLY A 252 2.79 -18.77 -3.20
CA GLY A 252 3.85 -19.48 -2.47
C GLY A 252 3.34 -20.34 -1.31
N GLY A 253 2.13 -20.91 -1.41
CA GLY A 253 1.49 -21.69 -0.35
C GLY A 253 0.93 -20.88 0.82
N LEU A 254 0.98 -19.55 0.74
CA LEU A 254 0.41 -18.64 1.74
C LEU A 254 -0.80 -17.92 1.19
N THR A 255 -1.71 -17.53 2.08
CA THR A 255 -2.91 -16.75 1.73
C THR A 255 -3.06 -15.60 2.70
N TRP A 256 -3.12 -14.39 2.17
CA TRP A 256 -3.64 -13.23 2.88
C TRP A 256 -5.16 -13.19 2.69
N THR A 257 -5.89 -12.94 3.76
CA THR A 257 -7.36 -12.81 3.74
C THR A 257 -7.77 -11.54 4.44
N ARG A 258 -8.66 -10.78 3.79
CA ARG A 258 -9.31 -9.62 4.39
C ARG A 258 -10.27 -10.07 5.49
N ALA A 259 -10.31 -9.36 6.61
CA ALA A 259 -11.30 -9.64 7.66
C ALA A 259 -12.72 -9.58 7.07
N GLN A 260 -13.52 -10.61 7.35
CA GLN A 260 -14.92 -10.71 6.94
C GLN A 260 -15.87 -10.46 8.10
#